data_0484e81df5a46ae341f6a751dcf1e592
#
_entry.id   0484e81df5a46ae341f6a751dcf1e592
#
_cell.length_a   1.000
_cell.length_b   1.000
_cell.length_c   1.000
_cell.angle_alpha   90.00
_cell.angle_beta   90.00
_cell.angle_gamma   90.00
#
_symmetry.space_group_name_H-M   'P 1'
#
loop_
_entity.id
_entity.type
_entity.pdbx_description
1 polymer ?
#
loop_
_entity_poly.entity_id
_entity_poly.type
_entity_poly.pdbx_seq_one_letter_code
_entity_poly.pdbx_strand_id
1 'polypeptide(L)'
;MAIRLIKRGEIYWVDLPDKKGQELRENYPCLVVSNDKQNMFSPLIIVLPITSLKVGDEVFPFQASIKLKKESVILVDQIQTIDRDKFKDRIGKLDSKLMEEIEKKIHLVLNLEN
;
A
#
# COMPACT_ATOMS: atom_id res chain seq x y z
N MET A 1 -7.46 17.72 19.17
CA MET A 1 -6.96 16.44 18.63
C MET A 1 -6.26 16.70 17.31
N ALA A 2 -5.01 16.29 17.22
CA ALA A 2 -4.25 16.48 15.96
C ALA A 2 -4.73 15.50 14.91
N ILE A 3 -5.00 16.00 13.71
CA ILE A 3 -5.35 15.16 12.58
C ILE A 3 -4.05 14.66 11.96
N ARG A 4 -3.92 13.33 11.85
CA ARG A 4 -2.75 12.73 11.21
C ARG A 4 -2.77 13.06 9.73
N LEU A 5 -1.68 13.60 9.22
CA LEU A 5 -1.52 13.94 7.82
C LEU A 5 -0.91 12.75 7.08
N ILE A 6 -1.75 11.99 6.41
CA ILE A 6 -1.33 10.83 5.61
C ILE A 6 -1.19 11.29 4.17
N LYS A 7 -0.03 11.02 3.55
CA LYS A 7 0.26 11.50 2.19
C LYS A 7 0.50 10.36 1.23
N ARG A 8 0.13 10.59 -0.02
CA ARG A 8 0.37 9.67 -1.11
C ARG A 8 1.86 9.35 -1.22
N GLY A 9 2.17 8.09 -1.40
CA GLY A 9 3.56 7.62 -1.50
C GLY A 9 4.18 7.22 -0.18
N GLU A 10 3.54 7.54 0.93
CA GLU A 10 4.02 7.12 2.24
C GLU A 10 3.65 5.68 2.52
N ILE A 11 4.47 5.02 3.35
CA ILE A 11 4.26 3.64 3.76
C ILE A 11 3.99 3.64 5.26
N TYR A 12 2.93 2.96 5.67
CA TYR A 12 2.53 2.85 7.06
C TYR A 12 2.29 1.41 7.44
N TRP A 13 2.48 1.10 8.71
CA TRP A 13 1.91 -0.11 9.29
C TRP A 13 0.40 0.07 9.38
N VAL A 14 -0.35 -0.88 8.87
CA VAL A 14 -1.83 -0.81 8.84
C VAL A 14 -2.40 -2.12 9.38
N ASP A 15 -3.40 -1.98 10.24
CA ASP A 15 -4.11 -3.12 10.81
C ASP A 15 -5.14 -3.61 9.77
N LEU A 16 -4.81 -4.72 9.11
CA LEU A 16 -5.66 -5.31 8.07
C LEU A 16 -6.32 -6.60 8.57
N PRO A 17 -7.54 -6.91 8.07
CA PRO A 17 -8.14 -8.20 8.37
C PRO A 17 -7.34 -9.33 7.73
N ASP A 18 -7.33 -10.49 8.39
CA ASP A 18 -6.69 -11.67 7.85
C ASP A 18 -7.38 -12.09 6.55
N LYS A 19 -6.57 -12.55 5.59
CA LYS A 19 -7.06 -12.97 4.26
C LYS A 19 -8.08 -14.10 4.31
N LYS A 20 -8.11 -14.87 5.38
CA LYS A 20 -9.03 -15.99 5.53
C LYS A 20 -10.38 -15.61 6.11
N GLY A 21 -10.63 -14.33 6.31
CA GLY A 21 -11.88 -13.84 6.89
C GLY A 21 -12.04 -14.18 8.36
N GLN A 22 -10.97 -14.56 9.03
CA GLN A 22 -10.99 -14.83 10.46
C GLN A 22 -10.88 -13.52 11.23
N GLU A 23 -11.20 -13.56 12.50
CA GLU A 23 -11.16 -12.37 13.36
C GLU A 23 -9.76 -11.88 13.64
N LEU A 24 -8.74 -12.69 13.37
CA LEU A 24 -7.36 -12.30 13.56
C LEU A 24 -6.99 -11.18 12.60
N ARG A 25 -6.41 -10.14 13.14
CA ARG A 25 -5.94 -9.00 12.36
C ARG A 25 -4.42 -8.95 12.49
N GLU A 26 -3.78 -8.54 11.41
CA GLU A 26 -2.33 -8.41 11.37
C GLU A 26 -1.94 -7.05 10.85
N ASN A 27 -0.80 -6.56 11.32
CA ASN A 27 -0.24 -5.32 10.78
C ASN A 27 0.59 -5.63 9.55
N TYR A 28 0.30 -4.94 8.47
CA TYR A 28 1.06 -5.04 7.23
C TYR A 28 1.58 -3.67 6.83
N PRO A 29 2.77 -3.60 6.24
CA PRO A 29 3.16 -2.36 5.59
C PRO A 29 2.27 -2.14 4.39
N CYS A 30 1.79 -0.91 4.23
CA CYS A 30 0.92 -0.54 3.11
C CYS A 30 1.38 0.77 2.51
N LEU A 31 1.35 0.82 1.18
CA LEU A 31 1.67 2.02 0.42
C LEU A 31 0.40 2.82 0.17
N VAL A 32 0.40 4.10 0.53
CA VAL A 32 -0.72 5.00 0.28
C VAL A 32 -0.71 5.42 -1.18
N VAL A 33 -1.79 5.15 -1.90
CA VAL A 33 -1.90 5.50 -3.32
C VAL A 33 -3.02 6.49 -3.62
N SER A 34 -3.94 6.74 -2.69
CA SER A 34 -4.96 7.76 -2.87
C SER A 34 -4.32 9.16 -2.89
N ASN A 35 -4.95 10.09 -3.61
CA ASN A 35 -4.40 11.44 -3.74
C ASN A 35 -4.49 12.21 -2.42
N ASP A 36 -3.64 13.23 -2.29
CA ASP A 36 -3.51 13.95 -1.04
C ASP A 36 -4.77 14.70 -0.64
N LYS A 37 -5.57 15.14 -1.61
CA LYS A 37 -6.83 15.83 -1.31
C LYS A 37 -7.82 14.87 -0.65
N GLN A 38 -7.96 13.67 -1.21
CA GLN A 38 -8.78 12.63 -0.59
C GLN A 38 -8.24 12.27 0.79
N ASN A 39 -6.94 12.11 0.91
CA ASN A 39 -6.30 11.74 2.18
C ASN A 39 -6.53 12.78 3.27
N MET A 40 -6.72 14.03 2.88
CA MET A 40 -6.98 15.11 3.83
C MET A 40 -8.42 15.11 4.33
N PHE A 41 -9.38 14.86 3.46
CA PHE A 41 -10.80 15.05 3.77
C PHE A 41 -11.59 13.78 4.00
N SER A 42 -11.13 12.64 3.49
CA SER A 42 -11.87 11.38 3.63
C SER A 42 -11.40 10.61 4.85
N PRO A 43 -12.31 9.94 5.56
CA PRO A 43 -11.89 8.98 6.59
C PRO A 43 -11.27 7.73 6.00
N LEU A 44 -11.35 7.55 4.68
CA LEU A 44 -10.88 6.34 4.01
C LEU A 44 -9.64 6.65 3.16
N ILE A 45 -8.67 5.76 3.24
CA ILE A 45 -7.39 5.87 2.51
C ILE A 45 -7.25 4.65 1.63
N ILE A 46 -6.81 4.83 0.37
CA ILE A 46 -6.60 3.72 -0.55
C ILE A 46 -5.14 3.30 -0.48
N VAL A 47 -4.91 2.01 -0.26
CA VAL A 47 -3.57 1.47 -0.07
C VAL A 47 -3.33 0.22 -0.88
N LEU A 48 -2.04 -0.09 -1.07
CA LEU A 48 -1.56 -1.35 -1.62
C LEU A 48 -0.78 -2.06 -0.51
N PRO A 49 -1.14 -3.29 -0.15
CA PRO A 49 -0.39 -4.01 0.87
C PRO A 49 0.98 -4.46 0.36
N ILE A 50 1.92 -4.60 1.26
CA ILE A 50 3.27 -5.05 0.97
C ILE A 50 3.52 -6.30 1.79
N THR A 51 4.10 -7.32 1.15
CA THR A 51 4.44 -8.56 1.84
C THR A 51 5.88 -8.94 1.56
N SER A 52 6.49 -9.70 2.49
CA SER A 52 7.88 -10.13 2.29
C SER A 52 7.96 -11.20 1.22
N LEU A 53 9.08 -11.19 0.48
CA LEU A 53 9.40 -12.22 -0.50
C LEU A 53 10.20 -13.31 0.17
N LYS A 54 9.86 -14.55 -0.13
CA LYS A 54 10.62 -15.72 0.31
C LYS A 54 11.50 -16.18 -0.84
N VAL A 55 12.54 -16.93 -0.50
CA VAL A 55 13.41 -17.52 -1.53
C VAL A 55 12.57 -18.36 -2.47
N GLY A 56 12.70 -18.10 -3.77
CA GLY A 56 11.97 -18.81 -4.81
C GLY A 56 10.64 -18.18 -5.20
N ASP A 57 10.20 -17.14 -4.48
CA ASP A 57 8.98 -16.44 -4.84
C ASP A 57 9.18 -15.68 -6.16
N GLU A 58 8.15 -15.68 -6.97
CA GLU A 58 8.13 -15.01 -8.25
C GLU A 58 7.46 -13.64 -8.12
N VAL A 59 8.03 -12.63 -8.76
CA VAL A 59 7.42 -11.30 -8.81
C VAL A 59 6.75 -11.15 -10.18
N PHE A 60 5.45 -10.97 -10.18
CA PHE A 60 4.68 -10.86 -11.42
C PHE A 60 4.74 -9.43 -11.98
N PRO A 61 4.48 -9.26 -13.30
CA PRO A 61 4.57 -7.92 -13.93
C PRO A 61 3.67 -6.86 -13.30
N PHE A 62 2.58 -7.27 -12.66
CA PHE A 62 1.66 -6.34 -11.98
C PHE A 62 2.03 -6.10 -10.52
N GLN A 63 3.20 -6.55 -10.09
CA GLN A 63 3.72 -6.33 -8.75
C GLN A 63 5.01 -5.54 -8.84
N ALA A 64 5.47 -4.99 -7.73
CA ALA A 64 6.73 -4.24 -7.70
C ALA A 64 7.56 -4.65 -6.50
N SER A 65 8.84 -4.92 -6.74
CA SER A 65 9.79 -5.23 -5.68
C SER A 65 10.14 -3.97 -4.91
N ILE A 66 10.30 -4.12 -3.61
CA ILE A 66 10.76 -3.04 -2.74
C ILE A 66 11.60 -3.63 -1.61
N LYS A 67 12.65 -2.90 -1.23
CA LYS A 67 13.48 -3.29 -0.09
C LYS A 67 13.03 -2.47 1.13
N LEU A 68 12.40 -3.14 2.08
CA LEU A 68 12.17 -2.60 3.41
C LEU A 68 13.23 -3.19 4.33
N LYS A 69 12.89 -3.67 5.51
CA LYS A 69 13.85 -4.43 6.31
C LYS A 69 14.18 -5.75 5.63
N LYS A 70 13.22 -6.27 4.87
CA LYS A 70 13.36 -7.51 4.09
C LYS A 70 13.02 -7.21 2.65
N GLU A 71 13.51 -8.06 1.73
CA GLU A 71 13.03 -8.02 0.37
C GLU A 71 11.54 -8.24 0.36
N SER A 72 10.80 -7.36 -0.29
CA SER A 72 9.34 -7.35 -0.23
C SER A 72 8.76 -7.08 -1.60
N VAL A 73 7.45 -7.25 -1.70
CA VAL A 73 6.73 -6.98 -2.94
C VAL A 73 5.46 -6.18 -2.62
N ILE A 74 5.21 -5.19 -3.45
CA ILE A 74 3.99 -4.38 -3.37
C ILE A 74 2.93 -5.08 -4.22
N LEU A 75 1.80 -5.40 -3.60
CA LEU A 75 0.72 -6.17 -4.22
C LEU A 75 -0.27 -5.21 -4.87
N VAL A 76 0.06 -4.76 -6.07
CA VAL A 76 -0.71 -3.73 -6.77
C VAL A 76 -2.13 -4.18 -7.08
N ASP A 77 -2.33 -5.49 -7.32
CA ASP A 77 -3.65 -6.04 -7.61
C ASP A 77 -4.54 -6.21 -6.38
N GLN A 78 -4.04 -5.91 -5.19
CA GLN A 78 -4.81 -6.02 -3.95
C GLN A 78 -5.14 -4.64 -3.38
N ILE A 79 -5.61 -3.75 -4.24
CA ILE A 79 -6.01 -2.40 -3.83
C ILE A 79 -7.10 -2.49 -2.77
N GLN A 80 -6.92 -1.78 -1.67
CA GLN A 80 -7.87 -1.79 -0.56
C GLN A 80 -8.14 -0.39 -0.07
N THR A 81 -9.36 -0.17 0.41
CA THR A 81 -9.76 1.07 1.05
C THR A 81 -9.85 0.80 2.55
N ILE A 82 -9.06 1.53 3.32
CA ILE A 82 -8.91 1.29 4.75
C ILE A 82 -9.23 2.55 5.54
N ASP A 83 -9.93 2.39 6.65
CA ASP A 83 -10.22 3.50 7.55
C ASP A 83 -8.91 4.03 8.14
N ARG A 84 -8.79 5.38 8.19
CA ARG A 84 -7.56 5.99 8.70
C ARG A 84 -7.25 5.58 10.16
N ASP A 85 -8.26 5.15 10.92
CA ASP A 85 -8.06 4.68 12.30
C ASP A 85 -7.20 3.42 12.37
N LYS A 86 -7.08 2.69 11.27
CA LYS A 86 -6.29 1.45 11.21
C LYS A 86 -4.81 1.70 10.93
N PHE A 87 -4.43 2.94 10.67
CA PHE A 87 -3.04 3.29 10.38
C PHE A 87 -2.26 3.43 11.68
N LYS A 88 -1.08 2.82 11.71
CA LYS A 88 -0.14 2.86 12.84
C LYS A 88 1.06 3.74 12.46
N ASP A 89 2.27 3.30 12.75
CA ASP A 89 3.45 4.11 12.54
C ASP A 89 3.82 4.21 11.06
N ARG A 90 4.34 5.37 10.69
CA ARG A 90 4.91 5.61 9.36
C ARG A 90 6.23 4.86 9.24
N ILE A 91 6.40 4.12 8.15
CA ILE A 91 7.63 3.37 7.87
C ILE A 91 8.58 4.19 7.00
N GLY A 92 8.05 4.88 5.99
CA GLY A 92 8.86 5.61 5.05
C GLY A 92 8.05 6.19 3.92
N LYS A 93 8.73 6.46 2.81
CA LYS A 93 8.11 7.07 1.64
C LYS A 93 8.81 6.55 0.39
N LEU A 94 8.06 6.24 -0.65
CA LEU A 94 8.62 5.87 -1.94
C LEU A 94 9.20 7.09 -2.64
N ASP A 95 10.31 6.88 -3.35
CA ASP A 95 10.82 7.95 -4.21
C ASP A 95 9.90 8.09 -5.44
N SER A 96 10.03 9.22 -6.14
CA SER A 96 9.16 9.55 -7.24
C SER A 96 9.27 8.57 -8.41
N LYS A 97 10.46 8.03 -8.63
CA LYS A 97 10.69 7.08 -9.73
C LYS A 97 9.96 5.77 -9.51
N LEU A 98 10.04 5.23 -8.30
CA LEU A 98 9.32 4.00 -7.96
C LEU A 98 7.81 4.27 -7.92
N MET A 99 7.41 5.45 -7.49
CA MET A 99 6.00 5.82 -7.49
C MET A 99 5.43 5.87 -8.91
N GLU A 100 6.20 6.33 -9.88
CA GLU A 100 5.80 6.31 -11.29
C GLU A 100 5.60 4.87 -11.78
N GLU A 101 6.49 3.96 -11.38
CA GLU A 101 6.35 2.55 -11.72
C GLU A 101 5.06 1.98 -11.15
N ILE A 102 4.75 2.31 -9.90
CA ILE A 102 3.51 1.87 -9.26
C ILE A 102 2.29 2.40 -10.00
N GLU A 103 2.32 3.65 -10.43
CA GLU A 103 1.22 4.25 -11.19
C GLU A 103 0.95 3.48 -12.49
N LYS A 104 2.01 3.14 -13.20
CA LYS A 104 1.88 2.35 -14.43
C LYS A 104 1.26 0.98 -14.16
N LYS A 105 1.63 0.36 -13.06
CA LYS A 105 1.09 -0.95 -12.69
C LYS A 105 -0.37 -0.86 -12.24
N ILE A 106 -0.76 0.24 -11.60
CA ILE A 106 -2.17 0.48 -11.26
C ILE A 106 -3.00 0.61 -12.55
N HIS A 107 -2.49 1.35 -13.53
CA HIS A 107 -3.13 1.45 -14.84
C HIS A 107 -3.30 0.09 -15.49
N LEU A 108 -2.27 -0.75 -15.41
CA LEU A 108 -2.31 -2.11 -15.94
C LEU A 108 -3.36 -2.96 -15.24
N VAL A 109 -3.31 -2.99 -13.90
CA VAL A 109 -4.21 -3.83 -13.09
C VAL A 109 -5.67 -3.46 -13.28
N LEU A 110 -5.96 -2.16 -13.36
CA LEU A 110 -7.32 -1.64 -13.51
C LEU A 110 -7.74 -1.49 -14.96
N ASN A 111 -6.83 -1.81 -15.90
CA ASN A 111 -7.08 -1.70 -17.33
C ASN A 111 -7.51 -0.28 -17.74
N LEU A 112 -6.84 0.72 -17.18
CA LEU A 112 -7.11 2.11 -17.53
C LEU A 112 -6.36 2.46 -18.81
N GLU A 113 -7.06 2.99 -19.77
CA GLU A 113 -6.45 3.40 -21.01
C GLU A 113 -6.05 4.87 -20.97
N ASN A 114 -5.00 5.16 -21.69
CA ASN A 114 -4.53 6.53 -21.83
C ASN A 114 -5.12 7.17 -23.07
#